data_9dc3341c03d53cedb4cfa68533716e92
#
_entry.id   9dc3341c03d53cedb4cfa68533716e92
#
_cell.length_a   1.000
_cell.length_b   1.000
_cell.length_c   1.000
_cell.angle_alpha   90.00
_cell.angle_beta   90.00
_cell.angle_gamma   90.00
#
_symmetry.space_group_name_H-M   'P 1'
#
loop_
_entity.id
_entity.type
_entity.pdbx_description
1 polymer ?
#
loop_
_entity_poly.entity_id
_entity_poly.type
_entity_poly.pdbx_seq_one_letter_code
_entity_poly.pdbx_strand_id
1 'polypeptide(L)'
;NISFGMGVLGGNPILVAAVGSDFTEYQSWLESHGVECSHVHISKTAHTARFMCTTDQEQNQIASFYPGAMSESIELELSKISEKVGGIELVLIGADDPDAMRKHTVACKSLGIPFVADPSQQLPRLDSQQTIDVVEGAEYLFNNEYEATLIEQRTGWSADEVLDHVGIRITTMGNKGARITSRDGLDISVPVAQEKAIKDPTGVGDAF
;
A
#
# COMPACT_ATOMS: atom_id res chain seq x y z
N ASN A 1 -7.66 0.40 -4.83
CA ASN A 1 -7.63 1.87 -4.96
C ASN A 1 -6.35 2.31 -5.69
N ILE A 2 -5.14 2.00 -5.18
CA ILE A 2 -3.86 2.45 -5.77
C ILE A 2 -3.74 2.01 -7.24
N SER A 3 -3.91 0.72 -7.54
CA SER A 3 -3.83 0.23 -8.93
C SER A 3 -4.85 0.90 -9.85
N PHE A 4 -6.08 1.11 -9.37
CA PHE A 4 -7.09 1.87 -10.11
C PHE A 4 -6.63 3.31 -10.38
N GLY A 5 -6.15 4.02 -9.35
CA GLY A 5 -5.63 5.39 -9.51
C GLY A 5 -4.51 5.46 -10.54
N MET A 6 -3.55 4.53 -10.49
CA MET A 6 -2.45 4.45 -11.47
C MET A 6 -2.97 4.19 -12.89
N GLY A 7 -3.94 3.28 -13.06
CA GLY A 7 -4.56 3.00 -14.37
C GLY A 7 -5.25 4.24 -14.94
N VAL A 8 -6.03 4.95 -14.14
CA VAL A 8 -6.71 6.21 -14.54
C VAL A 8 -5.72 7.30 -14.93
N LEU A 9 -4.55 7.35 -14.30
CA LEU A 9 -3.48 8.29 -14.64
C LEU A 9 -2.67 7.85 -15.88
N GLY A 10 -3.03 6.75 -16.52
CA GLY A 10 -2.37 6.24 -17.73
C GLY A 10 -1.15 5.35 -17.47
N GLY A 11 -0.96 4.89 -16.25
CA GLY A 11 0.00 3.84 -15.90
C GLY A 11 -0.48 2.45 -16.34
N ASN A 12 0.39 1.45 -16.25
CA ASN A 12 0.07 0.05 -16.53
C ASN A 12 0.34 -0.80 -15.27
N PRO A 13 -0.44 -0.64 -14.20
CA PRO A 13 -0.22 -1.37 -12.97
C PRO A 13 -0.65 -2.83 -13.11
N ILE A 14 0.17 -3.72 -12.56
CA ILE A 14 -0.15 -5.13 -12.40
C ILE A 14 -0.66 -5.34 -10.99
N LEU A 15 -1.92 -5.78 -10.84
CA LEU A 15 -2.49 -6.11 -9.55
C LEU A 15 -2.03 -7.51 -9.12
N VAL A 16 -1.32 -7.56 -8.00
CA VAL A 16 -0.91 -8.80 -7.33
C VAL A 16 -1.64 -8.88 -5.99
N ALA A 17 -2.63 -9.76 -5.90
CA ALA A 17 -3.50 -9.88 -4.73
C ALA A 17 -4.17 -11.26 -4.69
N ALA A 18 -4.72 -11.63 -3.53
CA ALA A 18 -5.59 -12.80 -3.40
C ALA A 18 -7.04 -12.36 -3.17
N VAL A 19 -7.95 -12.92 -3.94
CA VAL A 19 -9.38 -12.59 -3.96
C VAL A 19 -10.24 -13.86 -3.99
N GLY A 20 -11.53 -13.72 -3.78
CA GLY A 20 -12.49 -14.82 -3.93
C GLY A 20 -13.12 -14.88 -5.32
N SER A 21 -13.96 -15.90 -5.54
CA SER A 21 -14.74 -16.06 -6.79
C SER A 21 -15.74 -14.92 -7.04
N ASP A 22 -16.01 -14.08 -6.04
CA ASP A 22 -16.85 -12.89 -6.11
C ASP A 22 -16.14 -11.65 -6.68
N PHE A 23 -14.93 -11.81 -7.21
CA PHE A 23 -14.12 -10.71 -7.76
C PHE A 23 -14.42 -10.38 -9.23
N THR A 24 -15.11 -11.24 -9.95
CA THR A 24 -15.25 -11.18 -11.42
C THR A 24 -15.77 -9.84 -11.97
N GLU A 25 -16.80 -9.27 -11.36
CA GLU A 25 -17.34 -7.96 -11.80
C GLU A 25 -16.34 -6.85 -11.56
N TYR A 26 -15.70 -6.87 -10.39
CA TYR A 26 -14.70 -5.87 -10.03
C TYR A 26 -13.41 -6.01 -10.85
N GLN A 27 -13.02 -7.22 -11.21
CA GLN A 27 -11.93 -7.47 -12.14
C GLN A 27 -12.20 -6.79 -13.49
N SER A 28 -13.36 -7.06 -14.09
CA SER A 28 -13.73 -6.45 -15.39
C SER A 28 -13.73 -4.92 -15.32
N TRP A 29 -14.16 -4.37 -14.20
CA TRP A 29 -14.13 -2.92 -13.98
C TRP A 29 -12.70 -2.40 -13.89
N LEU A 30 -11.81 -3.05 -13.14
CA LEU A 30 -10.40 -2.68 -13.03
C LEU A 30 -9.68 -2.75 -14.37
N GLU A 31 -9.88 -3.84 -15.12
CA GLU A 31 -9.29 -4.05 -16.45
C GLU A 31 -9.76 -2.96 -17.45
N SER A 32 -11.03 -2.54 -17.37
CA SER A 32 -11.53 -1.43 -18.19
C SER A 32 -10.88 -0.07 -17.88
N HIS A 33 -10.19 0.04 -16.74
CA HIS A 33 -9.43 1.22 -16.32
C HIS A 33 -7.91 1.02 -16.37
N GLY A 34 -7.45 0.03 -17.15
CA GLY A 34 -6.03 -0.15 -17.43
C GLY A 34 -5.24 -0.93 -16.37
N VAL A 35 -5.91 -1.64 -15.47
CA VAL A 35 -5.25 -2.49 -14.47
C VAL A 35 -5.10 -3.91 -15.02
N GLU A 36 -3.89 -4.44 -15.03
CA GLU A 36 -3.60 -5.84 -15.38
C GLU A 36 -3.92 -6.75 -14.18
N CYS A 37 -4.88 -7.67 -14.35
CA CYS A 37 -5.37 -8.56 -13.29
C CYS A 37 -5.00 -10.03 -13.48
N SER A 38 -4.20 -10.41 -14.48
CA SER A 38 -3.87 -11.84 -14.77
C SER A 38 -3.03 -12.52 -13.68
N HIS A 39 -2.49 -11.75 -12.75
CA HIS A 39 -1.67 -12.23 -11.63
C HIS A 39 -2.40 -12.23 -10.28
N VAL A 40 -3.72 -12.06 -10.31
CA VAL A 40 -4.57 -12.17 -9.12
C VAL A 40 -4.82 -13.65 -8.80
N HIS A 41 -4.58 -14.05 -7.56
CA HIS A 41 -4.93 -15.39 -7.07
C HIS A 41 -6.42 -15.47 -6.74
N ILE A 42 -7.11 -16.45 -7.27
CA ILE A 42 -8.54 -16.69 -6.98
C ILE A 42 -8.66 -17.82 -5.95
N SER A 43 -9.06 -17.48 -4.73
CA SER A 43 -9.32 -18.45 -3.68
C SER A 43 -10.46 -19.38 -4.04
N LYS A 44 -10.31 -20.66 -3.70
CA LYS A 44 -11.36 -21.69 -3.87
C LYS A 44 -12.30 -21.77 -2.68
N THR A 45 -11.95 -21.15 -1.55
CA THR A 45 -12.61 -21.36 -0.26
C THR A 45 -13.06 -20.07 0.42
N ALA A 46 -12.43 -18.94 0.11
CA ALA A 46 -12.71 -17.65 0.72
C ALA A 46 -13.30 -16.64 -0.27
N HIS A 47 -14.05 -15.68 0.24
CA HIS A 47 -14.49 -14.52 -0.53
C HIS A 47 -13.40 -13.44 -0.53
N THR A 48 -13.52 -12.48 -1.44
CA THR A 48 -12.67 -11.29 -1.49
C THR A 48 -12.76 -10.52 -0.16
N ALA A 49 -11.63 -9.96 0.29
CA ALA A 49 -11.59 -9.09 1.46
C ALA A 49 -12.55 -7.91 1.33
N ARG A 50 -13.23 -7.55 2.43
CA ARG A 50 -14.26 -6.50 2.42
C ARG A 50 -14.10 -5.56 3.60
N PHE A 51 -14.00 -4.28 3.30
CA PHE A 51 -14.15 -3.22 4.27
C PHE A 51 -15.60 -2.70 4.22
N MET A 52 -16.29 -2.72 5.34
CA MET A 52 -17.65 -2.21 5.49
C MET A 52 -17.63 -1.08 6.50
N CYS A 53 -18.17 0.07 6.11
CA CYS A 53 -18.15 1.26 6.93
C CYS A 53 -19.55 1.90 6.95
N THR A 54 -19.99 2.29 8.15
CA THR A 54 -21.16 3.14 8.33
C THR A 54 -20.68 4.49 8.85
N THR A 55 -20.94 5.54 8.09
CA THR A 55 -20.51 6.91 8.40
C THR A 55 -21.75 7.73 8.78
N ASP A 56 -21.68 8.45 9.91
CA ASP A 56 -22.73 9.38 10.32
C ASP A 56 -22.57 10.77 9.69
N GLN A 57 -23.46 11.70 10.01
CA GLN A 57 -23.43 13.06 9.47
C GLN A 57 -22.23 13.88 9.98
N GLU A 58 -21.65 13.47 11.09
CA GLU A 58 -20.47 14.09 11.71
C GLU A 58 -19.15 13.46 11.25
N GLN A 59 -19.21 12.57 10.25
CA GLN A 59 -18.07 11.81 9.70
C GLN A 59 -17.45 10.79 10.66
N ASN A 60 -18.14 10.44 11.76
CA ASN A 60 -17.72 9.32 12.59
C ASN A 60 -18.00 8.01 11.87
N GLN A 61 -17.08 7.07 11.97
CA GLN A 61 -17.14 5.80 11.24
C GLN A 61 -17.17 4.61 12.20
N ILE A 62 -18.11 3.70 11.97
CA ILE A 62 -18.07 2.34 12.51
C ILE A 62 -17.66 1.43 11.37
N ALA A 63 -16.49 0.82 11.50
CA ALA A 63 -15.92 0.00 10.45
C ALA A 63 -15.80 -1.46 10.87
N SER A 64 -16.04 -2.36 9.91
CA SER A 64 -15.80 -3.79 10.03
C SER A 64 -14.96 -4.26 8.86
N PHE A 65 -13.99 -5.14 9.12
CA PHE A 65 -13.13 -5.70 8.09
C PHE A 65 -13.21 -7.23 8.09
N TYR A 66 -13.54 -7.79 6.94
CA TYR A 66 -13.46 -9.20 6.65
C TYR A 66 -12.22 -9.46 5.79
N PRO A 67 -11.19 -10.17 6.29
CA PRO A 67 -9.93 -10.37 5.55
C PRO A 67 -10.07 -11.33 4.36
N GLY A 68 -11.01 -12.27 4.42
CA GLY A 68 -11.28 -13.19 3.31
C GLY A 68 -10.04 -13.90 2.79
N ALA A 69 -9.89 -13.89 1.47
CA ALA A 69 -8.77 -14.51 0.77
C ALA A 69 -7.42 -13.79 0.96
N MET A 70 -7.36 -12.65 1.64
CA MET A 70 -6.15 -11.85 1.80
C MET A 70 -4.96 -12.65 2.35
N SER A 71 -5.20 -13.61 3.27
CA SER A 71 -4.15 -14.47 3.81
C SER A 71 -3.51 -15.40 2.77
N GLU A 72 -4.17 -15.65 1.64
CA GLU A 72 -3.62 -16.45 0.54
C GLU A 72 -2.64 -15.65 -0.34
N SER A 73 -2.51 -14.33 -0.13
CA SER A 73 -1.49 -13.50 -0.81
C SER A 73 -0.06 -14.00 -0.57
N ILE A 74 0.17 -14.71 0.53
CA ILE A 74 1.46 -15.36 0.82
C ILE A 74 1.84 -16.44 -0.22
N GLU A 75 0.89 -16.99 -0.94
CA GLU A 75 1.16 -18.00 -1.98
C GLU A 75 1.71 -17.38 -3.27
N LEU A 76 1.59 -16.08 -3.45
CA LEU A 76 2.07 -15.37 -4.62
C LEU A 76 3.60 -15.28 -4.63
N GLU A 77 4.19 -15.47 -5.82
CA GLU A 77 5.63 -15.53 -6.04
C GLU A 77 6.06 -14.41 -7.00
N LEU A 78 6.62 -13.33 -6.48
CA LEU A 78 7.05 -12.18 -7.29
C LEU A 78 8.08 -12.56 -8.35
N SER A 79 8.97 -13.52 -8.09
CA SER A 79 9.94 -14.01 -9.07
C SER A 79 9.26 -14.58 -10.32
N LYS A 80 8.25 -15.42 -10.12
CA LYS A 80 7.48 -16.03 -11.24
C LYS A 80 6.65 -14.99 -12.00
N ILE A 81 6.14 -13.99 -11.29
CA ILE A 81 5.42 -12.88 -11.92
C ILE A 81 6.39 -12.06 -12.75
N SER A 82 7.54 -11.68 -12.18
CA SER A 82 8.59 -10.92 -12.87
C SER A 82 9.07 -11.62 -14.16
N GLU A 83 9.29 -12.93 -14.10
CA GLU A 83 9.65 -13.73 -15.30
C GLU A 83 8.58 -13.67 -16.39
N LYS A 84 7.31 -13.79 -16.01
CA LYS A 84 6.19 -13.80 -16.97
C LYS A 84 5.96 -12.45 -17.65
N VAL A 85 6.18 -11.35 -16.93
CA VAL A 85 5.96 -9.99 -17.46
C VAL A 85 7.22 -9.39 -18.10
N GLY A 86 8.33 -10.10 -18.06
CA GLY A 86 9.59 -9.64 -18.66
C GLY A 86 10.39 -8.66 -17.81
N GLY A 87 10.12 -8.63 -16.51
CA GLY A 87 10.75 -7.76 -15.49
C GLY A 87 9.76 -6.83 -14.80
N ILE A 88 10.09 -6.44 -13.59
CA ILE A 88 9.32 -5.47 -12.78
C ILE A 88 10.25 -4.34 -12.41
N GLU A 89 9.87 -3.11 -12.71
CA GLU A 89 10.68 -1.91 -12.41
C GLU A 89 10.51 -1.45 -10.96
N LEU A 90 9.30 -1.58 -10.40
CA LEU A 90 8.95 -1.14 -9.06
C LEU A 90 7.80 -2.00 -8.51
N VAL A 91 7.87 -2.40 -7.25
CA VAL A 91 6.78 -3.06 -6.54
C VAL A 91 6.24 -2.12 -5.48
N LEU A 92 4.92 -1.87 -5.46
CA LEU A 92 4.27 -1.21 -4.35
C LEU A 92 3.68 -2.27 -3.41
N ILE A 93 4.16 -2.30 -2.18
CA ILE A 93 3.69 -3.18 -1.12
C ILE A 93 2.73 -2.37 -0.23
N GLY A 94 1.45 -2.46 -0.55
CA GLY A 94 0.37 -1.84 0.21
C GLY A 94 -0.08 -2.71 1.38
N ALA A 95 -1.13 -2.26 2.08
CA ALA A 95 -1.71 -2.99 3.19
C ALA A 95 -2.33 -4.32 2.74
N ASP A 96 -1.69 -5.41 3.08
CA ASP A 96 -2.10 -6.80 2.79
C ASP A 96 -1.89 -7.67 4.05
N ASP A 97 -1.96 -8.98 3.93
CA ASP A 97 -1.58 -9.90 5.00
C ASP A 97 -0.14 -9.62 5.46
N PRO A 98 0.11 -9.46 6.77
CA PRO A 98 1.43 -9.11 7.30
C PRO A 98 2.56 -10.05 6.86
N ASP A 99 2.30 -11.36 6.79
CA ASP A 99 3.32 -12.33 6.39
C ASP A 99 3.56 -12.27 4.86
N ALA A 100 2.51 -11.99 4.07
CA ALA A 100 2.66 -11.75 2.63
C ALA A 100 3.46 -10.46 2.37
N MET A 101 3.18 -9.37 3.07
CA MET A 101 3.94 -8.12 2.96
C MET A 101 5.42 -8.36 3.21
N ARG A 102 5.78 -9.05 4.30
CA ARG A 102 7.16 -9.40 4.63
C ARG A 102 7.81 -10.29 3.56
N LYS A 103 7.10 -11.33 3.10
CA LYS A 103 7.58 -12.21 2.02
C LYS A 103 7.89 -11.42 0.75
N HIS A 104 7.00 -10.52 0.36
CA HIS A 104 7.17 -9.71 -0.85
C HIS A 104 8.32 -8.70 -0.69
N THR A 105 8.50 -8.10 0.49
CA THR A 105 9.66 -7.24 0.78
C THR A 105 10.97 -7.99 0.66
N VAL A 106 11.06 -9.20 1.24
CA VAL A 106 12.25 -10.05 1.10
C VAL A 106 12.50 -10.44 -0.34
N ALA A 107 11.44 -10.76 -1.10
CA ALA A 107 11.56 -11.08 -2.52
C ALA A 107 12.07 -9.89 -3.34
N CYS A 108 11.58 -8.68 -3.10
CA CYS A 108 12.08 -7.47 -3.76
C CYS A 108 13.57 -7.26 -3.50
N LYS A 109 14.00 -7.34 -2.24
CA LYS A 109 15.42 -7.23 -1.86
C LYS A 109 16.27 -8.30 -2.54
N SER A 110 15.81 -9.54 -2.58
CA SER A 110 16.56 -10.67 -3.19
C SER A 110 16.68 -10.57 -4.70
N LEU A 111 15.67 -10.01 -5.36
CA LEU A 111 15.62 -9.83 -6.81
C LEU A 111 16.24 -8.51 -7.27
N GLY A 112 16.62 -7.62 -6.33
CA GLY A 112 17.13 -6.29 -6.64
C GLY A 112 16.07 -5.38 -7.26
N ILE A 113 14.79 -5.61 -6.96
CA ILE A 113 13.67 -4.79 -7.43
C ILE A 113 13.41 -3.70 -6.38
N PRO A 114 13.46 -2.42 -6.75
CA PRO A 114 13.08 -1.35 -5.83
C PRO A 114 11.60 -1.50 -5.42
N PHE A 115 11.29 -1.10 -4.18
CA PHE A 115 9.92 -1.20 -3.70
C PHE A 115 9.47 0.04 -2.94
N VAL A 116 8.18 0.27 -2.98
CA VAL A 116 7.45 1.23 -2.18
C VAL A 116 6.86 0.49 -0.98
N ALA A 117 7.08 1.00 0.23
CA ALA A 117 6.40 0.52 1.43
C ALA A 117 5.24 1.46 1.78
N ASP A 118 4.04 0.93 1.80
CA ASP A 118 2.82 1.59 2.30
C ASP A 118 2.06 0.62 3.22
N PRO A 119 2.58 0.37 4.43
CA PRO A 119 1.96 -0.58 5.35
C PRO A 119 0.62 -0.11 5.91
N SER A 120 0.35 1.22 5.89
CA SER A 120 -0.94 1.82 6.16
C SER A 120 -1.62 1.21 7.40
N GLN A 121 -2.87 0.79 7.28
CA GLN A 121 -3.70 0.23 8.36
C GLN A 121 -3.23 -1.13 8.91
N GLN A 122 -2.18 -1.75 8.37
CA GLN A 122 -1.57 -2.95 8.97
C GLN A 122 -0.55 -2.60 10.07
N LEU A 123 0.02 -1.39 10.07
CA LEU A 123 1.00 -0.96 11.07
C LEU A 123 0.58 -1.23 12.54
N PRO A 124 -0.66 -0.95 12.97
CA PRO A 124 -1.07 -1.27 14.34
C PRO A 124 -0.99 -2.76 14.69
N ARG A 125 -1.02 -3.65 13.71
CA ARG A 125 -0.98 -5.11 13.87
C ARG A 125 0.43 -5.69 13.80
N LEU A 126 1.38 -4.95 13.22
CA LEU A 126 2.77 -5.37 13.12
C LEU A 126 3.49 -5.17 14.46
N ASP A 127 4.32 -6.13 14.85
CA ASP A 127 5.28 -5.92 15.93
C ASP A 127 6.52 -5.12 15.47
N SER A 128 7.48 -4.93 16.36
CA SER A 128 8.70 -4.17 16.07
C SER A 128 9.49 -4.76 14.91
N GLN A 129 9.75 -6.07 14.94
CA GLN A 129 10.53 -6.72 13.90
C GLN A 129 9.79 -6.75 12.57
N GLN A 130 8.49 -7.03 12.58
CA GLN A 130 7.67 -7.01 11.38
C GLN A 130 7.62 -5.62 10.74
N THR A 131 7.57 -4.55 11.56
CA THR A 131 7.62 -3.16 11.05
C THR A 131 8.95 -2.87 10.36
N ILE A 132 10.08 -3.26 11.00
CA ILE A 132 11.40 -3.14 10.38
C ILE A 132 11.45 -3.92 9.06
N ASP A 133 11.00 -5.18 9.07
CA ASP A 133 11.06 -6.06 7.89
C ASP A 133 10.35 -5.46 6.67
N VAL A 134 9.21 -4.77 6.85
CA VAL A 134 8.43 -4.20 5.74
C VAL A 134 8.88 -2.81 5.32
N VAL A 135 9.58 -2.06 6.18
CA VAL A 135 9.98 -0.67 5.92
C VAL A 135 11.43 -0.57 5.44
N GLU A 136 12.35 -1.33 6.07
CA GLU A 136 13.78 -1.19 5.80
C GLU A 136 14.14 -1.53 4.35
N GLY A 137 14.88 -0.63 3.72
CA GLY A 137 15.34 -0.75 2.33
C GLY A 137 14.29 -0.34 1.29
N ALA A 138 13.16 0.21 1.70
CA ALA A 138 12.20 0.78 0.76
C ALA A 138 12.82 1.97 0.00
N GLU A 139 12.63 1.99 -1.32
CA GLU A 139 13.00 3.17 -2.15
C GLU A 139 12.10 4.36 -1.78
N TYR A 140 10.81 4.08 -1.51
CA TYR A 140 9.84 5.07 -1.06
C TYR A 140 9.05 4.51 0.13
N LEU A 141 8.91 5.30 1.19
CA LEU A 141 8.05 5.02 2.34
C LEU A 141 6.91 6.02 2.37
N PHE A 142 5.68 5.54 2.22
CA PHE A 142 4.47 6.34 2.41
C PHE A 142 3.92 6.13 3.81
N ASN A 143 3.52 7.20 4.45
CA ASN A 143 2.84 7.17 5.74
C ASN A 143 2.07 8.49 5.98
N ASN A 144 1.05 8.48 6.83
CA ASN A 144 0.48 9.69 7.40
C ASN A 144 1.18 10.06 8.73
N GLU A 145 0.79 11.19 9.36
CA GLU A 145 1.41 11.65 10.62
C GLU A 145 1.27 10.62 11.77
N TYR A 146 0.15 9.91 11.84
CA TYR A 146 -0.08 8.85 12.84
C TYR A 146 0.81 7.62 12.58
N GLU A 147 0.82 7.15 11.36
CA GLU A 147 1.65 6.03 10.91
C GLU A 147 3.14 6.33 11.07
N ALA A 148 3.56 7.58 10.81
CA ALA A 148 4.90 8.07 11.06
C ALA A 148 5.34 7.83 12.51
N THR A 149 4.51 8.29 13.45
CA THR A 149 4.75 8.10 14.89
C THR A 149 4.78 6.63 15.26
N LEU A 150 3.91 5.82 14.66
CA LEU A 150 3.84 4.39 14.94
C LEU A 150 5.06 3.63 14.43
N ILE A 151 5.57 3.98 13.24
CA ILE A 151 6.84 3.45 12.70
C ILE A 151 7.98 3.75 13.68
N GLU A 152 8.14 5.01 14.10
CA GLU A 152 9.18 5.44 15.03
C GLU A 152 9.10 4.69 16.37
N GLN A 153 7.90 4.52 16.93
CA GLN A 153 7.68 3.76 18.17
C GLN A 153 7.99 2.27 18.02
N ARG A 154 7.64 1.66 16.90
CA ARG A 154 7.83 0.23 16.66
C ARG A 154 9.26 -0.12 16.33
N THR A 155 9.93 0.70 15.53
CA THR A 155 11.32 0.46 15.14
C THR A 155 12.32 0.93 16.19
N GLY A 156 11.94 1.90 17.01
CA GLY A 156 12.86 2.61 17.92
C GLY A 156 13.71 3.66 17.20
N TRP A 157 13.48 3.89 15.93
CA TRP A 157 14.18 4.91 15.14
C TRP A 157 13.55 6.28 15.37
N SER A 158 14.34 7.31 15.49
CA SER A 158 13.88 8.69 15.37
C SER A 158 13.45 9.01 13.94
N ALA A 159 12.75 10.13 13.73
CA ALA A 159 12.33 10.57 12.40
C ALA A 159 13.51 10.70 11.42
N ASP A 160 14.66 11.15 11.89
CA ASP A 160 15.90 11.27 11.09
C ASP A 160 16.52 9.90 10.82
N GLU A 161 16.54 9.00 11.81
CA GLU A 161 17.04 7.64 11.62
C GLU A 161 16.19 6.83 10.64
N VAL A 162 14.88 7.06 10.52
CA VAL A 162 14.06 6.44 9.48
C VAL A 162 14.63 6.73 8.08
N LEU A 163 15.17 7.95 7.85
CA LEU A 163 15.79 8.33 6.57
C LEU A 163 17.13 7.63 6.30
N ASP A 164 17.73 6.99 7.31
CA ASP A 164 18.91 6.13 7.11
C ASP A 164 18.53 4.75 6.58
N HIS A 165 17.26 4.36 6.72
CA HIS A 165 16.74 3.03 6.37
C HIS A 165 15.88 3.03 5.11
N VAL A 166 15.49 4.20 4.58
CA VAL A 166 14.66 4.33 3.36
C VAL A 166 15.24 5.38 2.41
N GLY A 167 14.93 5.27 1.12
CA GLY A 167 15.39 6.27 0.13
C GLY A 167 14.70 7.61 0.31
N ILE A 168 13.38 7.63 0.14
CA ILE A 168 12.54 8.82 0.25
C ILE A 168 11.35 8.52 1.17
N ARG A 169 11.11 9.40 2.12
CA ARG A 169 9.90 9.34 2.98
C ARG A 169 8.89 10.38 2.52
N ILE A 170 7.66 9.94 2.29
CA ILE A 170 6.52 10.77 1.92
C ILE A 170 5.51 10.72 3.06
N THR A 171 5.32 11.84 3.77
CA THR A 171 4.38 11.94 4.89
C THR A 171 3.19 12.80 4.51
N THR A 172 2.00 12.20 4.46
CA THR A 172 0.76 12.93 4.24
C THR A 172 0.27 13.56 5.55
N MET A 173 -0.20 14.80 5.49
CA MET A 173 -0.56 15.61 6.67
C MET A 173 -1.99 16.17 6.56
N GLY A 174 -2.90 15.42 5.92
CA GLY A 174 -4.29 15.83 5.71
C GLY A 174 -4.39 17.18 4.99
N ASN A 175 -5.11 18.11 5.57
CA ASN A 175 -5.32 19.44 4.98
C ASN A 175 -4.06 20.33 4.93
N LYS A 176 -2.96 19.89 5.49
CA LYS A 176 -1.66 20.57 5.41
C LYS A 176 -0.86 20.12 4.16
N GLY A 177 -1.34 19.13 3.42
CA GLY A 177 -0.67 18.58 2.24
C GLY A 177 0.26 17.42 2.57
N ALA A 178 1.44 17.39 1.96
CA ALA A 178 2.44 16.34 2.18
C ALA A 178 3.85 16.91 2.29
N ARG A 179 4.72 16.18 2.98
CA ARG A 179 6.16 16.47 3.07
C ARG A 179 6.95 15.30 2.50
N ILE A 180 7.93 15.60 1.66
CA ILE A 180 8.81 14.63 1.01
C ILE A 180 10.23 14.90 1.52
N THR A 181 10.85 13.90 2.12
CA THR A 181 12.17 14.02 2.74
C THR A 181 13.07 12.87 2.36
N SER A 182 14.38 13.13 2.29
CA SER A 182 15.40 12.08 2.14
C SER A 182 16.66 12.40 2.96
N ARG A 183 17.53 11.41 3.12
CA ARG A 183 18.81 11.56 3.80
C ARG A 183 19.73 12.58 3.13
N ASP A 184 19.66 12.71 1.81
CA ASP A 184 20.49 13.61 1.01
C ASP A 184 20.06 15.08 1.09
N GLY A 185 19.12 15.41 1.98
CA GLY A 185 18.67 16.78 2.23
C GLY A 185 17.51 17.24 1.36
N LEU A 186 16.83 16.32 0.65
CA LEU A 186 15.54 16.64 0.04
C LEU A 186 14.55 16.98 1.14
N ASP A 187 13.89 18.13 1.05
CA ASP A 187 12.81 18.56 1.95
C ASP A 187 11.83 19.43 1.18
N ILE A 188 10.77 18.82 0.69
CA ILE A 188 9.75 19.46 -0.14
C ILE A 188 8.40 19.39 0.57
N SER A 189 7.74 20.54 0.70
CA SER A 189 6.34 20.61 1.14
C SER A 189 5.43 20.81 -0.05
N VAL A 190 4.45 19.93 -0.19
CA VAL A 190 3.44 19.96 -1.24
C VAL A 190 2.11 20.38 -0.62
N PRO A 191 1.51 21.52 -1.00
CA PRO A 191 0.22 21.91 -0.43
C PRO A 191 -0.90 20.99 -0.92
N VAL A 192 -2.00 20.94 -0.15
CA VAL A 192 -3.21 20.22 -0.58
C VAL A 192 -3.80 20.89 -1.84
N ALA A 193 -4.31 20.06 -2.74
CA ALA A 193 -5.08 20.58 -3.89
C ALA A 193 -6.38 21.23 -3.42
N GLN A 194 -6.80 22.28 -4.14
CA GLN A 194 -8.03 23.00 -3.78
C GLN A 194 -9.24 22.09 -3.96
N GLU A 195 -9.95 21.83 -2.89
CA GLU A 195 -11.17 21.02 -2.87
C GLU A 195 -12.35 21.78 -3.50
N LYS A 196 -13.16 21.06 -4.26
CA LYS A 196 -14.45 21.59 -4.74
C LYS A 196 -15.57 21.35 -3.73
N ALA A 197 -15.54 20.22 -3.06
CA ALA A 197 -16.46 19.83 -1.99
C ALA A 197 -15.91 18.60 -1.26
N ILE A 198 -16.04 18.57 0.05
CA ILE A 198 -15.75 17.39 0.87
C ILE A 198 -16.98 16.49 0.82
N LYS A 199 -16.83 15.26 0.32
CA LYS A 199 -17.91 14.26 0.19
C LYS A 199 -17.62 13.03 1.05
N ASP A 200 -16.51 12.38 0.81
CA ASP A 200 -16.11 11.14 1.47
C ASP A 200 -14.58 11.09 1.52
N PRO A 201 -13.96 10.97 2.71
CA PRO A 201 -12.50 10.89 2.85
C PRO A 201 -11.93 9.50 2.56
N THR A 202 -12.79 8.49 2.32
CA THR A 202 -12.35 7.11 2.12
C THR A 202 -11.49 6.97 0.86
N GLY A 203 -10.30 6.41 0.99
CA GLY A 203 -9.37 6.18 -0.11
C GLY A 203 -8.59 7.40 -0.59
N VAL A 204 -8.69 8.55 0.09
CA VAL A 204 -7.90 9.74 -0.28
C VAL A 204 -6.39 9.49 -0.10
N GLY A 205 -6.00 8.76 0.94
CA GLY A 205 -4.61 8.32 1.12
C GLY A 205 -4.11 7.44 -0.02
N ASP A 206 -4.93 6.46 -0.43
CA ASP A 206 -4.58 5.56 -1.54
C ASP A 206 -4.52 6.29 -2.91
N ALA A 207 -5.19 7.42 -3.04
CA ALA A 207 -5.21 8.21 -4.27
C ALA A 207 -4.03 9.20 -4.38
N PHE A 208 -3.33 9.43 -3.26
CA PHE A 208 -2.15 10.28 -3.21
C PHE A 208 -0.95 9.59 -3.85
#